data_c69e98c3a7c2adfba2bf8a40368ef203
#
_entry.id   c69e98c3a7c2adfba2bf8a40368ef203
#
_cell.length_a   1.000
_cell.length_b   1.000
_cell.length_c   1.000
_cell.angle_alpha   90.00
_cell.angle_beta   90.00
_cell.angle_gamma   90.00
#
_symmetry.space_group_name_H-M   'P 1'
#
loop_
_entity.id
_entity.type
_entity.pdbx_description
1 polymer ?
#
loop_
_entity_poly.entity_id
_entity_poly.type
_entity_poly.pdbx_seq_one_letter_code
_entity_poly.pdbx_strand_id
1 'polypeptide(L)'
;YDEAEKYMKQAVKKSYGKKGDAIVNMNYAAIDNAISGIEQINYPESWADTKEGADKFHVPATKYFDTVVHPILAQKGDSLPVSTFDPSGYVPTGTTQYEKRGIAVNLPEWIPENCIQCNQCALVCPHAAIRPFLLNAEEEAAKPAAFVTKEAKGKGFEGLTFRMQVDPLDCQGCGACANVCPAKEKALVMELLDTQMPEQENWEHALTLSTKTNPMDKFTVRGSQFERPLYEFSGACAGCGEAPYMKLMSQLFGDRMFVTSATGCAYVVGSSTPSFPYVANEKGHGPANSNSLFEDNAEYALGMKLSIDQMRRQMAAHAEAVVASTSDAALKSALEAWLAEGDNGDKTRALSEAVVAALNATAETSDDIAFLKANKDALPKKSVWMYGGDGWAYDIGFGGLDHVL
;
A
#
# COMPACT_ATOMS: atom_id res chain seq x y z
N TYR A 1 21.00 -34.30 21.11
CA TYR A 1 22.04 -33.46 20.53
C TYR A 1 23.14 -34.29 19.88
N ASP A 2 23.78 -35.23 20.62
CA ASP A 2 24.91 -36.03 20.16
C ASP A 2 24.66 -36.75 18.84
N GLU A 3 23.45 -37.30 18.66
CA GLU A 3 23.06 -37.99 17.43
C GLU A 3 22.90 -36.99 16.26
N ALA A 4 22.30 -35.81 16.52
CA ALA A 4 22.16 -34.77 15.52
C ALA A 4 23.53 -34.22 15.08
N GLU A 5 24.42 -33.93 16.04
CA GLU A 5 25.81 -33.50 15.77
C GLU A 5 26.57 -34.52 14.91
N LYS A 6 26.46 -35.80 15.26
CA LYS A 6 27.08 -36.89 14.48
C LYS A 6 26.62 -36.89 13.02
N TYR A 7 25.29 -36.78 12.78
CA TYR A 7 24.76 -36.75 11.41
C TYR A 7 25.13 -35.48 10.67
N MET A 8 25.15 -34.33 11.34
CA MET A 8 25.61 -33.07 10.73
C MET A 8 27.06 -33.16 10.29
N LYS A 9 27.96 -33.66 11.16
CA LYS A 9 29.37 -33.90 10.83
C LYS A 9 29.57 -34.89 9.69
N GLN A 10 28.77 -35.97 9.64
CA GLN A 10 28.80 -36.90 8.52
C GLN A 10 28.40 -36.24 7.21
N ALA A 11 27.35 -35.41 7.22
CA ALA A 11 26.88 -34.68 6.05
C ALA A 11 27.94 -33.68 5.54
N VAL A 12 28.60 -32.95 6.48
CA VAL A 12 29.71 -32.06 6.17
C VAL A 12 30.85 -32.82 5.49
N LYS A 13 31.27 -33.96 6.07
CA LYS A 13 32.35 -34.79 5.48
C LYS A 13 31.98 -35.26 4.07
N LYS A 14 30.73 -35.70 3.86
CA LYS A 14 30.25 -36.14 2.56
C LYS A 14 30.26 -35.02 1.53
N SER A 15 29.83 -33.83 1.90
CA SER A 15 29.69 -32.68 0.99
C SER A 15 31.00 -31.94 0.73
N TYR A 16 31.84 -31.80 1.75
CA TYR A 16 33.04 -30.98 1.68
C TYR A 16 34.36 -31.74 1.75
N GLY A 17 34.36 -33.08 1.95
CA GLY A 17 35.58 -33.87 2.09
C GLY A 17 36.55 -33.73 0.95
N LYS A 18 36.08 -33.58 -0.29
CA LYS A 18 36.89 -33.35 -1.47
C LYS A 18 37.56 -31.96 -1.50
N LYS A 19 37.13 -31.02 -0.68
CA LYS A 19 37.68 -29.65 -0.58
C LYS A 19 38.85 -29.56 0.42
N GLY A 20 39.18 -30.67 1.10
CA GLY A 20 40.27 -30.78 2.05
C GLY A 20 39.83 -30.63 3.51
N ASP A 21 40.69 -31.14 4.41
CA ASP A 21 40.42 -31.23 5.84
C ASP A 21 40.24 -29.85 6.51
N ALA A 22 40.87 -28.79 6.02
CA ALA A 22 40.73 -27.46 6.54
C ALA A 22 39.28 -26.96 6.46
N ILE A 23 38.60 -27.19 5.31
CA ILE A 23 37.20 -26.80 5.12
C ILE A 23 36.25 -27.68 5.97
N VAL A 24 36.53 -28.97 6.07
CA VAL A 24 35.75 -29.90 6.91
C VAL A 24 35.86 -29.50 8.37
N ASN A 25 37.05 -29.23 8.87
CA ASN A 25 37.28 -28.86 10.27
C ASN A 25 36.67 -27.49 10.62
N MET A 26 36.69 -26.53 9.69
CA MET A 26 36.02 -25.24 9.89
C MET A 26 34.50 -25.41 10.08
N ASN A 27 33.87 -26.28 9.29
CA ASN A 27 32.45 -26.59 9.43
C ASN A 27 32.16 -27.41 10.71
N TYR A 28 33.06 -28.31 11.10
CA TYR A 28 32.92 -29.03 12.38
C TYR A 28 33.00 -28.07 13.56
N ALA A 29 33.93 -27.13 13.56
CA ALA A 29 34.04 -26.12 14.60
C ALA A 29 32.75 -25.26 14.71
N ALA A 30 32.10 -24.94 13.59
CA ALA A 30 30.84 -24.22 13.62
C ALA A 30 29.72 -25.06 14.28
N ILE A 31 29.65 -26.38 14.02
CA ILE A 31 28.70 -27.29 14.66
C ILE A 31 29.00 -27.38 16.17
N ASP A 32 30.26 -27.57 16.55
CA ASP A 32 30.66 -27.69 17.96
C ASP A 32 30.38 -26.40 18.76
N ASN A 33 30.63 -25.23 18.15
CA ASN A 33 30.38 -23.97 18.77
C ASN A 33 28.88 -23.61 18.88
N ALA A 34 28.01 -24.20 18.09
CA ALA A 34 26.58 -23.96 18.17
C ALA A 34 26.00 -24.34 19.53
N ILE A 35 26.48 -25.44 20.13
CA ILE A 35 26.02 -25.90 21.44
C ILE A 35 26.49 -24.96 22.54
N SER A 36 27.73 -24.47 22.45
CA SER A 36 28.26 -23.51 23.44
C SER A 36 27.64 -22.13 23.36
N GLY A 37 26.98 -21.82 22.25
CA GLY A 37 26.19 -20.59 22.06
C GLY A 37 24.76 -20.63 22.55
N ILE A 38 24.28 -21.80 23.05
CA ILE A 38 22.95 -21.92 23.61
C ILE A 38 22.91 -21.33 25.00
N GLU A 39 22.11 -20.30 25.19
CA GLU A 39 21.87 -19.69 26.50
C GLU A 39 20.55 -20.18 27.09
N GLN A 40 20.57 -20.53 28.37
CA GLN A 40 19.35 -20.88 29.10
C GLN A 40 18.60 -19.60 29.48
N ILE A 41 17.39 -19.44 28.95
CA ILE A 41 16.50 -18.35 29.31
C ILE A 41 15.71 -18.75 30.56
N ASN A 42 15.86 -17.97 31.62
CA ASN A 42 15.05 -18.10 32.83
C ASN A 42 13.80 -17.24 32.67
N TYR A 43 12.64 -17.86 32.75
CA TYR A 43 11.34 -17.20 32.71
C TYR A 43 10.58 -17.41 34.03
N PRO A 44 9.74 -16.46 34.46
CA PRO A 44 8.95 -16.60 35.68
C PRO A 44 7.94 -17.75 35.56
N GLU A 45 7.83 -18.59 36.58
CA GLU A 45 6.84 -19.67 36.64
C GLU A 45 5.40 -19.10 36.51
N SER A 46 5.18 -17.88 36.97
CA SER A 46 3.88 -17.18 36.85
C SER A 46 3.40 -16.98 35.40
N TRP A 47 4.24 -17.16 34.38
CA TRP A 47 3.79 -17.12 32.99
C TRP A 47 2.85 -18.27 32.64
N ALA A 48 2.93 -19.39 33.35
CA ALA A 48 2.01 -20.50 33.18
C ALA A 48 0.57 -20.15 33.61
N ASP A 49 0.41 -19.19 34.52
CA ASP A 49 -0.89 -18.74 35.04
C ASP A 49 -1.42 -17.50 34.30
N THR A 50 -0.73 -17.05 33.25
CA THR A 50 -1.13 -15.88 32.47
C THR A 50 -2.47 -16.14 31.81
N LYS A 51 -3.47 -15.30 32.11
CA LYS A 51 -4.76 -15.31 31.44
C LYS A 51 -4.69 -14.50 30.17
N GLU A 52 -5.45 -14.93 29.18
CA GLU A 52 -5.65 -14.15 27.95
C GLU A 52 -6.11 -12.74 28.36
N GLY A 53 -5.29 -11.72 28.06
CA GLY A 53 -5.61 -10.33 28.34
C GLY A 53 -6.61 -9.80 27.33
N ALA A 54 -7.29 -8.70 27.67
CA ALA A 54 -8.03 -7.94 26.66
C ALA A 54 -7.05 -7.48 25.57
N ASP A 55 -7.49 -7.55 24.31
CA ASP A 55 -6.75 -6.99 23.19
C ASP A 55 -6.55 -5.48 23.42
N LYS A 56 -5.30 -5.08 23.67
CA LYS A 56 -4.97 -3.70 23.99
C LYS A 56 -5.13 -2.75 22.80
N PHE A 57 -5.17 -3.30 21.60
CA PHE A 57 -5.11 -2.55 20.35
C PHE A 57 -6.32 -2.78 19.46
N HIS A 58 -7.41 -3.35 20.02
CA HIS A 58 -8.62 -3.57 19.26
C HIS A 58 -9.19 -2.21 18.80
N VAL A 59 -9.28 -2.02 17.50
CA VAL A 59 -9.97 -0.90 16.86
C VAL A 59 -11.25 -1.41 16.23
N PRO A 60 -12.34 -0.63 16.22
CA PRO A 60 -13.55 -0.97 15.51
C PRO A 60 -13.24 -1.28 14.05
N ALA A 61 -13.57 -2.48 13.59
CA ALA A 61 -13.28 -2.96 12.26
C ALA A 61 -14.56 -3.26 11.46
N THR A 62 -14.39 -3.63 10.20
CA THR A 62 -15.52 -4.08 9.38
C THR A 62 -15.94 -5.49 9.78
N LYS A 63 -17.21 -5.83 9.52
CA LYS A 63 -17.70 -7.20 9.74
C LYS A 63 -16.83 -8.24 9.02
N TYR A 64 -16.33 -7.93 7.81
CA TYR A 64 -15.46 -8.83 7.08
C TYR A 64 -14.13 -9.05 7.81
N PHE A 65 -13.52 -8.00 8.36
CA PHE A 65 -12.30 -8.13 9.14
C PHE A 65 -12.52 -9.04 10.35
N ASP A 66 -13.58 -8.79 11.14
CA ASP A 66 -13.85 -9.53 12.37
C ASP A 66 -14.21 -11.00 12.11
N THR A 67 -14.95 -11.28 11.03
CA THR A 67 -15.48 -12.63 10.76
C THR A 67 -14.62 -13.47 9.82
N VAL A 68 -13.69 -12.88 9.09
CA VAL A 68 -12.85 -13.58 8.12
C VAL A 68 -11.37 -13.32 8.39
N VAL A 69 -10.96 -12.04 8.34
CA VAL A 69 -9.53 -11.68 8.40
C VAL A 69 -8.95 -12.05 9.76
N HIS A 70 -9.55 -11.62 10.84
CA HIS A 70 -9.07 -11.88 12.21
C HIS A 70 -9.02 -13.38 12.55
N PRO A 71 -10.04 -14.21 12.26
CA PRO A 71 -9.93 -15.66 12.46
C PRO A 71 -8.77 -16.31 11.69
N ILE A 72 -8.51 -15.88 10.45
CA ILE A 72 -7.39 -16.42 9.66
C ILE A 72 -6.05 -15.98 10.26
N LEU A 73 -5.90 -14.70 10.64
CA LEU A 73 -4.70 -14.20 11.33
C LEU A 73 -4.46 -14.91 12.66
N ALA A 74 -5.53 -15.27 13.39
CA ALA A 74 -5.48 -16.07 14.61
C ALA A 74 -5.25 -17.55 14.35
N GLN A 75 -4.96 -17.99 13.12
CA GLN A 75 -4.77 -19.38 12.70
C GLN A 75 -6.00 -20.28 12.94
N LYS A 76 -7.20 -19.71 12.90
CA LYS A 76 -8.49 -20.38 13.04
C LYS A 76 -9.27 -20.45 11.71
N GLY A 77 -8.58 -20.22 10.58
CA GLY A 77 -9.19 -20.19 9.25
C GLY A 77 -9.92 -21.47 8.87
N ASP A 78 -9.46 -22.64 9.33
CA ASP A 78 -10.10 -23.95 9.09
C ASP A 78 -11.52 -24.04 9.66
N SER A 79 -11.89 -23.17 10.61
CA SER A 79 -13.25 -23.10 11.15
C SER A 79 -14.24 -22.37 10.23
N LEU A 80 -13.73 -21.66 9.20
CA LEU A 80 -14.56 -20.87 8.29
C LEU A 80 -15.18 -21.77 7.21
N PRO A 81 -16.50 -21.70 6.97
CA PRO A 81 -17.11 -22.42 5.85
C PRO A 81 -16.70 -21.80 4.51
N VAL A 82 -16.57 -22.61 3.46
CA VAL A 82 -16.22 -22.15 2.09
C VAL A 82 -17.16 -21.05 1.60
N SER A 83 -18.43 -21.09 1.99
CA SER A 83 -19.43 -20.07 1.66
C SER A 83 -19.17 -18.68 2.26
N THR A 84 -18.16 -18.54 3.14
CA THR A 84 -17.70 -17.25 3.66
C THR A 84 -17.01 -16.39 2.59
N PHE A 85 -16.41 -17.06 1.61
CA PHE A 85 -15.66 -16.40 0.53
C PHE A 85 -16.56 -16.12 -0.67
N ASP A 86 -16.34 -14.98 -1.34
CA ASP A 86 -17.08 -14.60 -2.54
C ASP A 86 -16.74 -15.56 -3.69
N PRO A 87 -17.77 -16.14 -4.39
CA PRO A 87 -17.53 -17.09 -5.49
C PRO A 87 -16.76 -16.47 -6.68
N SER A 88 -16.77 -15.15 -6.82
CA SER A 88 -16.01 -14.43 -7.87
C SER A 88 -14.54 -14.27 -7.52
N GLY A 89 -14.11 -14.63 -6.30
CA GLY A 89 -12.76 -14.40 -5.80
C GLY A 89 -12.50 -12.96 -5.33
N TYR A 90 -13.55 -12.13 -5.24
CA TYR A 90 -13.41 -10.77 -4.71
C TYR A 90 -13.07 -10.80 -3.21
N VAL A 91 -12.08 -10.01 -2.84
CA VAL A 91 -11.68 -9.79 -1.44
C VAL A 91 -11.73 -8.30 -1.14
N PRO A 92 -12.42 -7.87 -0.07
CA PRO A 92 -12.45 -6.48 0.35
C PRO A 92 -11.05 -5.91 0.59
N THR A 93 -10.78 -4.74 0.06
CA THR A 93 -9.50 -4.02 0.20
C THR A 93 -9.44 -3.20 1.48
N GLY A 94 -8.26 -2.68 1.83
CA GLY A 94 -8.06 -1.77 2.97
C GLY A 94 -8.16 -2.43 4.35
N THR A 95 -8.05 -3.75 4.43
CA THR A 95 -8.21 -4.48 5.69
C THR A 95 -6.98 -4.41 6.60
N THR A 96 -5.80 -4.12 6.07
CA THR A 96 -4.56 -3.99 6.88
C THR A 96 -4.64 -2.86 7.92
N GLN A 97 -5.43 -1.82 7.69
CA GLN A 97 -5.61 -0.71 8.64
C GLN A 97 -6.18 -1.12 9.99
N TYR A 98 -6.80 -2.30 10.08
CA TYR A 98 -7.40 -2.83 11.30
C TYR A 98 -6.49 -3.80 12.07
N GLU A 99 -5.33 -4.15 11.52
CA GLU A 99 -4.43 -5.11 12.17
C GLU A 99 -3.76 -4.53 13.41
N LYS A 100 -3.35 -3.27 13.38
CA LYS A 100 -2.78 -2.52 14.52
C LYS A 100 -1.80 -3.36 15.37
N ARG A 101 -0.76 -3.85 14.72
CA ARG A 101 0.14 -4.87 15.31
C ARG A 101 0.96 -4.38 16.50
N GLY A 102 1.32 -3.08 16.55
CA GLY A 102 2.07 -2.47 17.64
C GLY A 102 3.45 -3.12 17.87
N ILE A 103 4.14 -3.51 16.82
CA ILE A 103 5.38 -4.33 16.91
C ILE A 103 6.67 -3.52 17.03
N ALA A 104 6.61 -2.20 16.84
CA ALA A 104 7.78 -1.35 16.95
C ALA A 104 8.26 -1.30 18.41
N VAL A 105 9.56 -1.52 18.65
CA VAL A 105 10.17 -1.25 19.95
C VAL A 105 10.37 0.25 20.13
N ASN A 106 10.88 0.91 19.09
CA ASN A 106 11.03 2.35 19.02
C ASN A 106 10.39 2.86 17.74
N LEU A 107 9.75 4.01 17.79
CA LEU A 107 9.17 4.70 16.65
C LEU A 107 9.51 6.20 16.66
N PRO A 108 9.39 6.91 15.52
CA PRO A 108 9.84 8.28 15.45
C PRO A 108 8.85 9.23 16.14
N GLU A 109 9.35 9.97 17.15
CA GLU A 109 8.73 11.19 17.64
C GLU A 109 9.00 12.34 16.68
N TRP A 110 8.00 13.14 16.35
CA TRP A 110 8.15 14.32 15.52
C TRP A 110 8.43 15.56 16.33
N ILE A 111 9.55 16.24 16.03
CA ILE A 111 9.98 17.50 16.64
C ILE A 111 9.67 18.65 15.67
N PRO A 112 8.57 19.38 15.89
CA PRO A 112 8.09 20.40 14.94
C PRO A 112 9.13 21.47 14.64
N GLU A 113 9.88 21.93 15.65
CA GLU A 113 10.85 23.03 15.53
C GLU A 113 11.93 22.73 14.51
N ASN A 114 12.40 21.48 14.49
CA ASN A 114 13.47 21.02 13.62
C ASN A 114 12.98 20.67 12.21
N CYS A 115 11.65 20.48 12.02
CA CYS A 115 11.09 20.00 10.78
C CYS A 115 11.09 21.06 9.68
N ILE A 116 11.73 20.76 8.55
CA ILE A 116 11.79 21.62 7.35
C ILE A 116 10.70 21.30 6.33
N GLN A 117 9.80 20.37 6.63
CA GLN A 117 8.65 19.97 5.79
C GLN A 117 9.04 19.44 4.41
N CYS A 118 10.14 18.70 4.29
CA CYS A 118 10.62 18.16 3.01
C CYS A 118 9.92 16.85 2.60
N ASN A 119 9.17 16.21 3.51
CA ASN A 119 8.41 14.96 3.33
C ASN A 119 9.26 13.72 2.95
N GLN A 120 10.60 13.78 3.02
CA GLN A 120 11.44 12.62 2.70
C GLN A 120 11.16 11.43 3.63
N CYS A 121 10.83 11.68 4.89
CA CYS A 121 10.45 10.65 5.86
C CYS A 121 9.18 9.89 5.43
N ALA A 122 8.18 10.59 4.92
CA ALA A 122 6.98 9.97 4.39
C ALA A 122 7.26 9.18 3.11
N LEU A 123 8.13 9.72 2.21
CA LEU A 123 8.50 9.07 0.96
C LEU A 123 9.12 7.68 1.21
N VAL A 124 10.07 7.57 2.13
CA VAL A 124 10.81 6.32 2.38
C VAL A 124 10.07 5.33 3.28
N CYS A 125 8.95 5.73 3.89
CA CYS A 125 8.20 4.84 4.75
C CYS A 125 7.54 3.72 3.94
N PRO A 126 7.89 2.43 4.20
CA PRO A 126 7.32 1.31 3.45
C PRO A 126 5.84 1.09 3.74
N HIS A 127 5.38 1.49 4.93
CA HIS A 127 4.06 1.15 5.45
C HIS A 127 3.06 2.32 5.43
N ALA A 128 3.47 3.48 4.90
CA ALA A 128 2.66 4.70 4.96
C ALA A 128 2.22 5.10 6.40
N ALA A 129 2.99 4.68 7.40
CA ALA A 129 2.72 4.93 8.82
C ALA A 129 3.22 6.31 9.31
N ILE A 130 3.86 7.10 8.46
CA ILE A 130 4.21 8.49 8.71
C ILE A 130 3.77 9.33 7.53
N ARG A 131 2.94 10.36 7.79
CA ARG A 131 2.30 11.17 6.74
C ARG A 131 2.28 12.64 7.10
N PRO A 132 2.43 13.55 6.11
CA PRO A 132 2.14 14.96 6.29
C PRO A 132 0.63 15.22 6.21
N PHE A 133 0.14 16.05 7.11
CA PHE A 133 -1.24 16.54 7.11
C PHE A 133 -1.26 18.06 7.03
N LEU A 134 -2.24 18.58 6.30
CA LEU A 134 -2.51 20.01 6.18
C LEU A 134 -3.86 20.30 6.80
N LEU A 135 -3.93 21.35 7.59
CA LEU A 135 -5.16 21.83 8.23
C LEU A 135 -5.50 23.22 7.70
N ASN A 136 -6.77 23.45 7.45
CA ASN A 136 -7.30 24.80 7.23
C ASN A 136 -7.58 25.50 8.58
N ALA A 137 -8.00 26.75 8.56
CA ALA A 137 -8.24 27.55 9.76
C ALA A 137 -9.33 26.96 10.69
N GLU A 138 -10.36 26.33 10.14
CA GLU A 138 -11.45 25.71 10.90
C GLU A 138 -10.95 24.45 11.62
N GLU A 139 -10.23 23.59 10.91
CA GLU A 139 -9.62 22.36 11.46
C GLU A 139 -8.55 22.71 12.51
N GLU A 140 -7.75 23.74 12.26
CA GLU A 140 -6.76 24.24 13.22
C GLU A 140 -7.41 24.71 14.51
N ALA A 141 -8.56 25.40 14.42
CA ALA A 141 -9.29 25.86 15.60
C ALA A 141 -9.99 24.71 16.37
N ALA A 142 -10.34 23.64 15.67
CA ALA A 142 -11.08 22.50 16.24
C ALA A 142 -10.19 21.34 16.73
N LYS A 143 -8.89 21.37 16.44
CA LYS A 143 -7.98 20.26 16.75
C LYS A 143 -7.79 20.03 18.25
N PRO A 144 -7.50 18.80 18.69
CA PRO A 144 -7.10 18.54 20.06
C PRO A 144 -5.84 19.31 20.47
N ALA A 145 -5.73 19.69 21.74
CA ALA A 145 -4.57 20.44 22.24
C ALA A 145 -3.23 19.69 22.06
N ALA A 146 -3.25 18.36 22.13
CA ALA A 146 -2.07 17.50 21.90
C ALA A 146 -1.68 17.42 20.42
N PHE A 147 -2.56 17.80 19.50
CA PHE A 147 -2.29 17.77 18.07
C PHE A 147 -1.49 19.02 17.65
N VAL A 148 -0.18 18.98 17.91
CA VAL A 148 0.72 20.10 17.61
C VAL A 148 0.87 20.27 16.11
N THR A 149 0.80 21.52 15.65
CA THR A 149 0.96 21.92 14.25
C THR A 149 1.96 23.08 14.13
N LYS A 150 2.41 23.36 12.93
CA LYS A 150 3.18 24.57 12.62
C LYS A 150 2.71 25.15 11.29
N GLU A 151 3.05 26.41 11.01
CA GLU A 151 2.75 27.05 9.74
C GLU A 151 3.28 26.21 8.57
N ALA A 152 2.45 25.96 7.56
CA ALA A 152 2.86 25.27 6.36
C ALA A 152 3.71 26.22 5.46
N LYS A 153 4.83 25.73 4.93
CA LYS A 153 5.79 26.54 4.19
C LYS A 153 5.73 26.31 2.69
N GLY A 154 5.73 27.37 1.90
CA GLY A 154 5.83 27.34 0.45
C GLY A 154 4.67 28.06 -0.22
N LYS A 155 4.81 28.34 -1.52
CA LYS A 155 3.77 28.95 -2.34
C LYS A 155 2.58 27.99 -2.45
N GLY A 156 1.37 28.50 -2.24
CA GLY A 156 0.13 27.74 -2.28
C GLY A 156 -0.27 27.10 -0.93
N PHE A 157 0.53 27.32 0.14
CA PHE A 157 0.23 26.85 1.49
C PHE A 157 -0.30 27.95 2.41
N GLU A 158 -0.60 29.12 1.87
CA GLU A 158 -1.06 30.29 2.63
C GLU A 158 -2.33 29.97 3.40
N GLY A 159 -2.32 30.21 4.71
CA GLY A 159 -3.44 29.94 5.61
C GLY A 159 -3.58 28.46 6.04
N LEU A 160 -2.63 27.61 5.68
CA LEU A 160 -2.60 26.23 6.13
C LEU A 160 -1.57 26.01 7.24
N THR A 161 -1.84 25.07 8.11
CA THR A 161 -0.87 24.52 9.06
C THR A 161 -0.49 23.11 8.68
N PHE A 162 0.66 22.65 9.17
CA PHE A 162 1.31 21.38 8.82
C PHE A 162 1.58 20.56 10.07
N ARG A 163 1.33 19.27 9.98
CA ARG A 163 1.80 18.26 10.93
C ARG A 163 2.39 17.06 10.20
N MET A 164 3.48 16.51 10.71
CA MET A 164 3.95 15.18 10.36
C MET A 164 3.46 14.22 11.44
N GLN A 165 2.56 13.32 11.08
CA GLN A 165 1.94 12.38 12.01
C GLN A 165 2.44 10.96 11.77
N VAL A 166 2.73 10.25 12.84
CA VAL A 166 3.08 8.83 12.86
C VAL A 166 1.89 8.03 13.40
N ASP A 167 1.64 6.86 12.84
CA ASP A 167 0.75 5.84 13.40
C ASP A 167 1.58 4.90 14.29
N PRO A 168 1.43 4.95 15.63
CA PRO A 168 2.22 4.12 16.53
C PRO A 168 2.01 2.62 16.34
N LEU A 169 0.78 2.21 16.05
CA LEU A 169 0.42 0.80 15.98
C LEU A 169 0.73 0.15 14.62
N ASP A 170 0.88 0.95 13.56
CA ASP A 170 1.25 0.46 12.23
C ASP A 170 2.71 0.77 11.85
N CYS A 171 3.42 1.55 12.67
CA CYS A 171 4.87 1.73 12.53
C CYS A 171 5.60 0.45 12.89
N GLN A 172 6.58 0.05 12.06
CA GLN A 172 7.40 -1.14 12.31
C GLN A 172 8.79 -0.82 12.88
N GLY A 173 9.05 0.43 13.28
CA GLY A 173 10.25 0.81 14.01
C GLY A 173 11.57 0.72 13.21
N CYS A 174 11.53 0.69 11.88
CA CYS A 174 12.72 0.48 11.04
C CYS A 174 13.73 1.65 11.05
N GLY A 175 13.35 2.84 11.51
CA GLY A 175 14.23 4.01 11.61
C GLY A 175 14.57 4.69 10.27
N ALA A 176 14.10 4.20 9.11
CA ALA A 176 14.42 4.77 7.79
C ALA A 176 14.08 6.27 7.70
N CYS A 177 12.93 6.68 8.24
CA CYS A 177 12.47 8.07 8.26
C CYS A 177 13.36 8.99 9.09
N ALA A 178 13.83 8.54 10.26
CA ALA A 178 14.76 9.28 11.10
C ALA A 178 16.15 9.38 10.44
N ASN A 179 16.58 8.29 9.80
CA ASN A 179 17.88 8.26 9.12
C ASN A 179 17.93 9.23 7.92
N VAL A 180 16.89 9.24 7.09
CA VAL A 180 16.85 10.08 5.87
C VAL A 180 16.61 11.57 6.17
N CYS A 181 16.19 11.93 7.38
CA CYS A 181 15.88 13.31 7.75
C CYS A 181 17.10 14.22 7.54
N PRO A 182 17.01 15.24 6.64
CA PRO A 182 18.13 16.09 6.30
C PRO A 182 18.27 17.33 7.21
N ALA A 183 17.36 17.49 8.18
CA ALA A 183 17.42 18.62 9.10
C ALA A 183 18.72 18.62 9.90
N LYS A 184 19.28 19.81 10.16
CA LYS A 184 20.53 19.97 10.90
C LYS A 184 20.46 19.30 12.28
N GLU A 185 19.37 19.57 12.99
CA GLU A 185 18.94 18.82 14.16
C GLU A 185 17.77 17.95 13.71
N LYS A 186 17.85 16.65 14.00
CA LYS A 186 16.85 15.69 13.53
C LYS A 186 15.43 16.11 13.96
N ALA A 187 14.52 16.10 13.00
CA ALA A 187 13.12 16.35 13.25
C ALA A 187 12.34 15.07 13.62
N LEU A 188 13.01 13.92 13.57
CA LEU A 188 12.50 12.63 13.97
C LEU A 188 13.53 11.93 14.85
N VAL A 189 13.14 11.63 16.07
CA VAL A 189 13.96 10.91 17.06
C VAL A 189 13.23 9.61 17.42
N MET A 190 13.98 8.51 17.49
CA MET A 190 13.39 7.21 17.81
C MET A 190 13.19 7.08 19.30
N GLU A 191 11.93 6.96 19.75
CA GLU A 191 11.50 6.84 21.12
C GLU A 191 10.75 5.55 21.38
N LEU A 192 10.69 5.07 22.63
CA LEU A 192 9.99 3.84 22.99
C LEU A 192 8.49 3.92 22.65
N LEU A 193 7.93 2.84 22.12
CA LEU A 193 6.51 2.73 21.74
C LEU A 193 5.58 3.21 22.87
N ASP A 194 5.82 2.75 24.10
CA ASP A 194 4.95 3.09 25.25
C ASP A 194 4.86 4.60 25.49
N THR A 195 5.93 5.35 25.20
CA THR A 195 5.94 6.82 25.35
C THR A 195 5.17 7.53 24.23
N GLN A 196 5.02 6.88 23.09
CA GLN A 196 4.39 7.42 21.88
C GLN A 196 2.94 6.95 21.69
N MET A 197 2.42 6.09 22.56
CA MET A 197 1.03 5.61 22.46
C MET A 197 -0.02 6.73 22.45
N PRO A 198 0.14 7.88 23.11
CA PRO A 198 -0.78 9.01 22.99
C PRO A 198 -0.93 9.56 21.55
N GLU A 199 0.07 9.34 20.69
CA GLU A 199 0.01 9.73 19.28
C GLU A 199 -1.00 8.91 18.45
N GLN A 200 -1.53 7.81 18.99
CA GLN A 200 -2.60 7.04 18.33
C GLN A 200 -3.89 7.86 18.21
N GLU A 201 -4.26 8.60 19.26
CA GLU A 201 -5.42 9.51 19.22
C GLU A 201 -5.20 10.65 18.20
N ASN A 202 -3.98 11.16 18.13
CA ASN A 202 -3.58 12.15 17.13
C ASN A 202 -3.64 11.59 15.71
N TRP A 203 -3.24 10.33 15.51
CA TRP A 203 -3.39 9.66 14.21
C TRP A 203 -4.84 9.52 13.80
N GLU A 204 -5.71 9.06 14.69
CA GLU A 204 -7.15 8.92 14.43
C GLU A 204 -7.77 10.27 14.08
N HIS A 205 -7.41 11.33 14.84
CA HIS A 205 -7.83 12.69 14.51
C HIS A 205 -7.34 13.12 13.12
N ALA A 206 -6.06 12.85 12.77
CA ALA A 206 -5.51 13.21 11.48
C ALA A 206 -6.28 12.58 10.30
N LEU A 207 -6.82 11.38 10.48
CA LEU A 207 -7.64 10.70 9.47
C LEU A 207 -9.03 11.34 9.27
N THR A 208 -9.50 12.18 10.20
CA THR A 208 -10.77 12.92 10.07
C THR A 208 -10.63 14.23 9.29
N LEU A 209 -9.40 14.69 9.04
CA LEU A 209 -9.15 15.92 8.32
C LEU A 209 -9.59 15.81 6.86
N SER A 210 -10.17 16.87 6.34
CA SER A 210 -10.59 16.90 4.94
C SER A 210 -9.40 16.83 3.99
N THR A 211 -9.57 16.15 2.87
CA THR A 211 -8.55 16.12 1.80
C THR A 211 -8.37 17.52 1.21
N LYS A 212 -7.14 18.00 1.18
CA LYS A 212 -6.78 19.30 0.59
C LYS A 212 -6.33 19.12 -0.84
N THR A 213 -6.64 20.10 -1.69
CA THR A 213 -5.99 20.18 -3.00
C THR A 213 -4.49 20.30 -2.78
N ASN A 214 -3.71 19.44 -3.42
CA ASN A 214 -2.26 19.48 -3.30
C ASN A 214 -1.72 20.80 -3.87
N PRO A 215 -1.04 21.63 -3.06
CA PRO A 215 -0.53 22.91 -3.53
C PRO A 215 0.73 22.80 -4.40
N MET A 216 1.27 21.58 -4.54
CA MET A 216 2.53 21.32 -5.23
C MET A 216 2.34 20.38 -6.42
N ASP A 217 3.31 20.37 -7.31
CA ASP A 217 3.43 19.32 -8.31
C ASP A 217 3.65 17.96 -7.63
N LYS A 218 2.68 17.05 -7.82
CA LYS A 218 2.71 15.69 -7.27
C LYS A 218 3.87 14.84 -7.80
N PHE A 219 4.53 15.24 -8.88
CA PHE A 219 5.70 14.52 -9.42
C PHE A 219 7.03 14.98 -8.80
N THR A 220 6.98 15.73 -7.71
CA THR A 220 8.14 16.06 -6.88
C THR A 220 8.16 15.22 -5.61
N VAL A 221 9.34 15.03 -5.01
CA VAL A 221 9.51 14.30 -3.74
C VAL A 221 8.56 14.83 -2.66
N ARG A 222 8.53 16.15 -2.47
CA ARG A 222 7.69 16.78 -1.45
C ARG A 222 6.22 16.73 -1.82
N GLY A 223 5.89 17.03 -3.08
CA GLY A 223 4.50 17.10 -3.56
C GLY A 223 3.82 15.75 -3.58
N SER A 224 4.52 14.67 -3.97
CA SER A 224 3.94 13.32 -4.01
C SER A 224 3.38 12.88 -2.66
N GLN A 225 3.96 13.34 -1.56
CA GLN A 225 3.57 12.91 -0.23
C GLN A 225 2.35 13.65 0.34
N PHE A 226 1.88 14.71 -0.32
CA PHE A 226 0.57 15.31 -0.01
C PHE A 226 -0.58 14.57 -0.71
N GLU A 227 -0.27 13.66 -1.65
CA GLU A 227 -1.26 12.73 -2.18
C GLU A 227 -1.50 11.60 -1.16
N ARG A 228 -2.77 11.22 -0.95
CA ARG A 228 -3.10 10.12 -0.06
C ARG A 228 -2.52 8.80 -0.60
N PRO A 229 -1.76 8.05 0.19
CA PRO A 229 -1.35 6.71 -0.20
C PRO A 229 -2.57 5.80 -0.29
N LEU A 230 -2.70 5.08 -1.41
CA LEU A 230 -3.72 4.05 -1.60
C LEU A 230 -3.11 2.64 -1.51
N TYR A 231 -2.00 2.53 -0.82
CA TYR A 231 -1.31 1.33 -0.39
C TYR A 231 -0.70 1.60 0.99
N GLU A 232 -1.19 0.91 2.01
CA GLU A 232 -0.85 1.22 3.40
C GLU A 232 -0.83 0.00 4.29
N PHE A 233 0.03 0.03 5.31
CA PHE A 233 0.13 -0.96 6.39
C PHE A 233 0.30 -2.40 5.89
N SER A 234 1.03 -2.58 4.78
CA SER A 234 1.29 -3.90 4.22
C SER A 234 2.10 -4.79 5.17
N GLY A 235 2.03 -6.11 4.96
CA GLY A 235 2.85 -7.07 5.68
C GLY A 235 4.34 -7.08 5.28
N ALA A 236 4.83 -6.05 4.60
CA ALA A 236 6.23 -5.93 4.21
C ALA A 236 7.16 -5.83 5.42
N CYS A 237 8.41 -6.25 5.26
CA CYS A 237 9.43 -6.19 6.29
C CYS A 237 9.67 -4.75 6.77
N ALA A 238 10.11 -4.58 8.01
CA ALA A 238 10.60 -3.30 8.53
C ALA A 238 11.74 -2.78 7.62
N GLY A 239 11.59 -1.55 7.08
CA GLY A 239 12.56 -0.98 6.16
C GLY A 239 12.57 -1.60 4.75
N CYS A 240 11.51 -2.29 4.33
CA CYS A 240 11.39 -2.85 2.99
C CYS A 240 11.75 -1.82 1.91
N GLY A 241 12.58 -2.21 0.95
CA GLY A 241 12.99 -1.37 -0.18
C GLY A 241 12.00 -1.35 -1.34
N GLU A 242 11.07 -2.31 -1.41
CA GLU A 242 10.10 -2.46 -2.50
C GLU A 242 8.79 -1.70 -2.20
N ALA A 243 8.24 -1.83 -1.00
CA ALA A 243 6.95 -1.26 -0.62
C ALA A 243 6.85 0.28 -0.81
N PRO A 244 7.92 1.11 -0.62
CA PRO A 244 7.87 2.53 -0.93
C PRO A 244 7.53 2.85 -2.39
N TYR A 245 7.96 2.03 -3.35
CA TYR A 245 7.61 2.19 -4.77
C TYR A 245 6.12 1.90 -5.01
N MET A 246 5.59 0.81 -4.43
CA MET A 246 4.17 0.46 -4.53
C MET A 246 3.30 1.57 -3.93
N LYS A 247 3.70 2.10 -2.76
CA LYS A 247 3.05 3.25 -2.14
C LYS A 247 3.07 4.49 -3.04
N LEU A 248 4.25 4.88 -3.56
CA LEU A 248 4.41 6.05 -4.42
C LEU A 248 3.55 5.93 -5.68
N MET A 249 3.56 4.77 -6.34
CA MET A 249 2.71 4.53 -7.52
C MET A 249 1.22 4.67 -7.16
N SER A 250 0.82 4.18 -5.99
CA SER A 250 -0.56 4.33 -5.52
C SER A 250 -0.94 5.80 -5.24
N GLN A 251 0.00 6.63 -4.78
CA GLN A 251 -0.21 8.06 -4.59
C GLN A 251 -0.37 8.81 -5.92
N LEU A 252 0.41 8.45 -6.93
CA LEU A 252 0.43 9.15 -8.22
C LEU A 252 -0.68 8.70 -9.17
N PHE A 253 -1.07 7.43 -9.13
CA PHE A 253 -1.93 6.79 -10.12
C PHE A 253 -3.07 5.95 -9.52
N GLY A 254 -3.12 5.82 -8.18
CA GLY A 254 -3.93 4.82 -7.50
C GLY A 254 -5.44 4.90 -7.78
N ASP A 255 -5.98 6.08 -8.04
CA ASP A 255 -7.41 6.27 -8.37
C ASP A 255 -7.86 5.56 -9.66
N ARG A 256 -6.92 5.20 -10.51
CA ARG A 256 -7.15 4.57 -11.83
C ARG A 256 -6.15 3.44 -12.14
N MET A 257 -5.51 2.92 -11.11
CA MET A 257 -4.44 1.94 -11.22
C MET A 257 -4.98 0.52 -11.32
N PHE A 258 -4.40 -0.27 -12.23
CA PHE A 258 -4.51 -1.71 -12.27
C PHE A 258 -3.12 -2.31 -12.03
N VAL A 259 -3.02 -3.21 -11.08
CA VAL A 259 -1.75 -3.80 -10.65
C VAL A 259 -1.78 -5.30 -10.88
N THR A 260 -0.71 -5.82 -11.45
CA THR A 260 -0.38 -7.24 -11.42
C THR A 260 0.90 -7.45 -10.62
N SER A 261 0.93 -8.48 -9.81
CA SER A 261 2.08 -8.77 -8.96
C SER A 261 2.58 -10.19 -9.22
N ALA A 262 3.86 -10.35 -9.55
CA ALA A 262 4.48 -11.66 -9.61
C ALA A 262 4.53 -12.31 -8.22
N THR A 263 4.30 -13.62 -8.14
CA THR A 263 4.36 -14.36 -6.89
C THR A 263 5.74 -14.25 -6.26
N GLY A 264 5.79 -13.64 -5.09
CA GLY A 264 6.99 -13.29 -4.35
C GLY A 264 6.63 -12.22 -3.33
N CYS A 265 7.59 -11.36 -2.91
CA CYS A 265 7.31 -10.32 -1.91
C CYS A 265 6.19 -9.38 -2.34
N ALA A 266 6.22 -8.86 -3.58
CA ALA A 266 5.18 -7.95 -4.08
C ALA A 266 3.77 -8.54 -3.99
N TYR A 267 3.62 -9.83 -4.32
CA TYR A 267 2.36 -10.53 -4.19
C TYR A 267 1.98 -10.77 -2.72
N VAL A 268 2.91 -11.30 -1.92
CA VAL A 268 2.63 -11.65 -0.51
C VAL A 268 2.22 -10.43 0.30
N VAL A 269 2.88 -9.29 0.11
CA VAL A 269 2.58 -8.06 0.86
C VAL A 269 1.47 -7.21 0.25
N GLY A 270 1.09 -7.46 -0.99
CA GLY A 270 0.11 -6.65 -1.73
C GLY A 270 -1.22 -7.34 -2.03
N SER A 271 -1.25 -8.67 -2.09
CA SER A 271 -2.45 -9.40 -2.51
C SER A 271 -2.66 -10.75 -1.81
N SER A 272 -1.86 -11.06 -0.82
CA SER A 272 -2.04 -12.27 -0.02
C SER A 272 -3.20 -12.10 0.96
N THR A 273 -4.20 -12.98 0.84
CA THR A 273 -5.27 -13.07 1.83
C THR A 273 -4.70 -13.46 3.20
N PRO A 274 -5.32 -13.01 4.29
CA PRO A 274 -6.62 -12.37 4.37
C PRO A 274 -6.59 -10.85 4.32
N SER A 275 -5.43 -10.20 4.44
CA SER A 275 -5.30 -8.75 4.57
C SER A 275 -4.83 -8.11 3.27
N PHE A 276 -5.45 -6.99 2.91
CA PHE A 276 -5.16 -6.24 1.70
C PHE A 276 -4.78 -4.79 2.02
N PRO A 277 -3.59 -4.34 1.58
CA PRO A 277 -3.09 -2.99 1.85
C PRO A 277 -3.60 -1.93 0.86
N TYR A 278 -4.15 -2.33 -0.28
CA TYR A 278 -4.72 -1.37 -1.22
C TYR A 278 -6.04 -0.83 -0.69
N VAL A 279 -6.22 0.49 -0.78
CA VAL A 279 -7.41 1.20 -0.29
C VAL A 279 -8.01 2.07 -1.39
N ALA A 280 -9.26 2.50 -1.19
CA ALA A 280 -9.91 3.48 -2.04
C ALA A 280 -9.85 4.88 -1.42
N ASN A 281 -9.91 5.91 -2.26
CA ASN A 281 -10.10 7.28 -1.82
C ASN A 281 -11.57 7.54 -1.41
N GLU A 282 -11.88 8.79 -1.05
CA GLU A 282 -13.22 9.20 -0.58
C GLU A 282 -14.32 9.01 -1.64
N LYS A 283 -13.95 8.93 -2.92
CA LYS A 283 -14.87 8.66 -4.04
C LYS A 283 -15.03 7.16 -4.33
N GLY A 284 -14.40 6.28 -3.55
CA GLY A 284 -14.42 4.84 -3.78
C GLY A 284 -13.49 4.36 -4.91
N HIS A 285 -12.55 5.18 -5.35
CA HIS A 285 -11.58 4.81 -6.38
C HIS A 285 -10.25 4.41 -5.75
N GLY A 286 -9.69 3.28 -6.19
CA GLY A 286 -8.42 2.77 -5.72
C GLY A 286 -7.81 1.77 -6.68
N PRO A 287 -6.59 1.26 -6.39
CA PRO A 287 -5.95 0.24 -7.20
C PRO A 287 -6.78 -1.04 -7.22
N ALA A 288 -6.97 -1.58 -8.43
CA ALA A 288 -7.43 -2.95 -8.61
C ALA A 288 -6.20 -3.85 -8.73
N ASN A 289 -6.11 -4.87 -7.88
CA ASN A 289 -5.01 -5.82 -7.90
C ASN A 289 -5.49 -7.19 -8.34
N SER A 290 -4.77 -7.78 -9.29
CA SER A 290 -5.01 -9.14 -9.77
C SER A 290 -3.69 -9.73 -10.23
N ASN A 291 -3.56 -11.04 -10.22
CA ASN A 291 -2.35 -11.70 -10.63
C ASN A 291 -2.64 -13.10 -11.20
N SER A 292 -1.67 -13.63 -11.90
CA SER A 292 -1.60 -14.98 -12.40
C SER A 292 -0.47 -15.73 -11.70
N LEU A 293 0.25 -16.57 -12.42
CA LEU A 293 1.38 -17.33 -11.90
C LEU A 293 2.65 -16.45 -11.82
N PHE A 294 3.69 -16.97 -11.18
CA PHE A 294 4.99 -16.31 -11.08
C PHE A 294 5.61 -16.08 -12.46
N GLU A 295 5.53 -17.09 -13.32
CA GLU A 295 6.21 -17.12 -14.59
C GLU A 295 5.57 -16.24 -15.67
N ASP A 296 4.24 -16.01 -15.60
CA ASP A 296 3.47 -15.37 -16.67
C ASP A 296 2.94 -13.97 -16.30
N ASN A 297 3.45 -13.36 -15.24
CA ASN A 297 2.93 -12.08 -14.76
C ASN A 297 3.05 -10.95 -15.79
N ALA A 298 4.13 -10.95 -16.58
CA ALA A 298 4.33 -9.93 -17.61
C ALA A 298 3.30 -10.07 -18.75
N GLU A 299 3.12 -11.29 -19.26
CA GLU A 299 2.13 -11.59 -20.30
C GLU A 299 0.70 -11.36 -19.82
N TYR A 300 0.42 -11.72 -18.56
CA TYR A 300 -0.87 -11.43 -17.93
C TYR A 300 -1.14 -9.93 -17.89
N ALA A 301 -0.16 -9.13 -17.45
CA ALA A 301 -0.28 -7.67 -17.42
C ALA A 301 -0.48 -7.08 -18.82
N LEU A 302 0.25 -7.59 -19.83
CA LEU A 302 0.07 -7.21 -21.22
C LEU A 302 -1.35 -7.54 -21.71
N GLY A 303 -1.84 -8.74 -21.44
CA GLY A 303 -3.19 -9.15 -21.79
C GLY A 303 -4.26 -8.24 -21.20
N MET A 304 -4.13 -7.90 -19.91
CA MET A 304 -5.01 -6.95 -19.24
C MET A 304 -4.93 -5.55 -19.86
N LYS A 305 -3.73 -5.08 -20.20
CA LYS A 305 -3.54 -3.78 -20.87
C LYS A 305 -4.20 -3.75 -22.24
N LEU A 306 -4.03 -4.79 -23.04
CA LEU A 306 -4.65 -4.91 -24.37
C LEU A 306 -6.18 -4.95 -24.28
N SER A 307 -6.73 -5.66 -23.31
CA SER A 307 -8.17 -5.72 -23.04
C SER A 307 -8.72 -4.34 -22.64
N ILE A 308 -8.04 -3.65 -21.73
CA ILE A 308 -8.42 -2.29 -21.30
C ILE A 308 -8.38 -1.31 -22.49
N ASP A 309 -7.34 -1.36 -23.31
CA ASP A 309 -7.21 -0.50 -24.48
C ASP A 309 -8.28 -0.81 -25.54
N GLN A 310 -8.59 -2.08 -25.75
CA GLN A 310 -9.66 -2.48 -26.67
C GLN A 310 -11.02 -1.96 -26.22
N MET A 311 -11.32 -2.09 -24.92
CA MET A 311 -12.58 -1.56 -24.39
C MET A 311 -12.62 -0.03 -24.55
N ARG A 312 -11.53 0.70 -24.30
CA ARG A 312 -11.49 2.15 -24.53
C ARG A 312 -11.69 2.53 -25.99
N ARG A 313 -11.14 1.78 -26.94
CA ARG A 313 -11.39 2.00 -28.38
C ARG A 313 -12.88 1.81 -28.72
N GLN A 314 -13.54 0.80 -28.13
CA GLN A 314 -14.97 0.63 -28.30
C GLN A 314 -15.76 1.80 -27.69
N MET A 315 -15.40 2.22 -26.48
CA MET A 315 -16.02 3.41 -25.85
C MET A 315 -15.88 4.65 -26.74
N ALA A 316 -14.71 4.88 -27.34
CA ALA A 316 -14.50 6.01 -28.25
C ALA A 316 -15.37 5.92 -29.50
N ALA A 317 -15.46 4.75 -30.13
CA ALA A 317 -16.31 4.55 -31.31
C ALA A 317 -17.81 4.81 -31.03
N HIS A 318 -18.33 4.30 -29.90
CA HIS A 318 -19.69 4.57 -29.46
C HIS A 318 -19.90 6.05 -29.08
N ALA A 319 -18.91 6.69 -28.46
CA ALA A 319 -18.96 8.12 -28.14
C ALA A 319 -19.02 8.97 -29.42
N GLU A 320 -18.21 8.68 -30.44
CA GLU A 320 -18.25 9.34 -31.76
C GLU A 320 -19.61 9.19 -32.43
N ALA A 321 -20.20 7.99 -32.38
CA ALA A 321 -21.55 7.74 -32.94
C ALA A 321 -22.62 8.59 -32.21
N VAL A 322 -22.56 8.68 -30.86
CA VAL A 322 -23.48 9.54 -30.10
C VAL A 322 -23.27 11.01 -30.46
N VAL A 323 -22.01 11.51 -30.50
CA VAL A 323 -21.70 12.91 -30.89
C VAL A 323 -22.26 13.28 -32.23
N ALA A 324 -22.25 12.34 -33.20
CA ALA A 324 -22.78 12.55 -34.55
C ALA A 324 -24.33 12.59 -34.63
N SER A 325 -25.02 11.96 -33.66
CA SER A 325 -26.49 11.75 -33.72
C SER A 325 -27.30 12.49 -32.66
N THR A 326 -26.67 12.82 -31.50
CA THR A 326 -27.38 13.43 -30.37
C THR A 326 -27.79 14.88 -30.63
N SER A 327 -28.98 15.24 -30.18
CA SER A 327 -29.48 16.61 -30.08
C SER A 327 -29.19 17.25 -28.67
N ASP A 328 -28.80 16.44 -27.71
CA ASP A 328 -28.45 16.88 -26.34
C ASP A 328 -27.07 17.56 -26.32
N ALA A 329 -27.09 18.88 -26.26
CA ALA A 329 -25.88 19.69 -26.32
C ALA A 329 -24.94 19.42 -25.13
N ALA A 330 -25.46 19.08 -23.94
CA ALA A 330 -24.64 18.78 -22.76
C ALA A 330 -23.93 17.43 -22.92
N LEU A 331 -24.65 16.42 -23.38
CA LEU A 331 -24.07 15.11 -23.67
C LEU A 331 -23.01 15.21 -24.76
N LYS A 332 -23.31 15.92 -25.85
CA LYS A 332 -22.39 16.14 -26.96
C LYS A 332 -21.08 16.79 -26.47
N SER A 333 -21.18 17.89 -25.75
CA SER A 333 -20.00 18.63 -25.22
C SER A 333 -19.15 17.79 -24.29
N ALA A 334 -19.78 16.99 -23.39
CA ALA A 334 -19.05 16.12 -22.47
C ALA A 334 -18.28 15.01 -23.22
N LEU A 335 -18.90 14.40 -24.23
CA LEU A 335 -18.27 13.34 -25.04
C LEU A 335 -17.15 13.90 -25.92
N GLU A 336 -17.33 15.08 -26.57
CA GLU A 336 -16.29 15.75 -27.34
C GLU A 336 -15.07 16.08 -26.48
N ALA A 337 -15.27 16.60 -25.26
CA ALA A 337 -14.18 16.90 -24.36
C ALA A 337 -13.44 15.61 -23.91
N TRP A 338 -14.17 14.54 -23.66
CA TRP A 338 -13.57 13.24 -23.31
C TRP A 338 -12.80 12.62 -24.49
N LEU A 339 -13.32 12.69 -25.70
CA LEU A 339 -12.63 12.22 -26.92
C LEU A 339 -11.34 13.00 -27.17
N ALA A 340 -11.33 14.33 -26.92
CA ALA A 340 -10.18 15.18 -27.15
C ALA A 340 -9.06 14.97 -26.10
N GLU A 341 -9.40 14.85 -24.82
CA GLU A 341 -8.43 14.91 -23.73
C GLU A 341 -8.55 13.73 -22.74
N GLY A 342 -9.42 12.77 -22.93
CA GLY A 342 -9.65 11.64 -22.00
C GLY A 342 -8.42 10.75 -21.81
N ASP A 343 -7.42 10.86 -22.68
CA ASP A 343 -6.15 10.17 -22.56
C ASP A 343 -5.11 10.91 -21.69
N ASN A 344 -5.39 12.14 -21.30
CA ASN A 344 -4.60 12.83 -20.30
C ASN A 344 -4.89 12.24 -18.91
N GLY A 345 -3.87 11.64 -18.29
CA GLY A 345 -3.99 10.94 -17.00
C GLY A 345 -4.52 11.81 -15.85
N ASP A 346 -4.24 13.12 -15.86
CA ASP A 346 -4.68 14.03 -14.80
C ASP A 346 -6.11 14.57 -15.02
N LYS A 347 -6.59 14.58 -16.27
CA LYS A 347 -7.92 15.04 -16.66
C LYS A 347 -8.95 13.92 -16.79
N THR A 348 -8.48 12.69 -17.03
CA THR A 348 -9.36 11.56 -17.43
C THR A 348 -10.48 11.31 -16.43
N ARG A 349 -10.22 11.46 -15.13
CA ARG A 349 -11.23 11.20 -14.08
C ARG A 349 -12.36 12.22 -14.15
N ALA A 350 -12.03 13.51 -14.15
CA ALA A 350 -13.01 14.59 -14.21
C ALA A 350 -13.82 14.56 -15.51
N LEU A 351 -13.18 14.29 -16.65
CA LEU A 351 -13.85 14.14 -17.93
C LEU A 351 -14.79 12.94 -17.96
N SER A 352 -14.40 11.82 -17.37
CA SER A 352 -15.25 10.63 -17.26
C SER A 352 -16.46 10.86 -16.35
N GLU A 353 -16.26 11.55 -15.21
CA GLU A 353 -17.36 11.94 -14.31
C GLU A 353 -18.37 12.86 -15.03
N ALA A 354 -17.89 13.81 -15.84
CA ALA A 354 -18.75 14.69 -16.64
C ALA A 354 -19.57 13.90 -17.69
N VAL A 355 -18.93 12.94 -18.39
CA VAL A 355 -19.63 12.05 -19.32
C VAL A 355 -20.69 11.22 -18.61
N VAL A 356 -20.38 10.62 -17.47
CA VAL A 356 -21.34 9.83 -16.68
C VAL A 356 -22.53 10.68 -16.24
N ALA A 357 -22.27 11.91 -15.78
CA ALA A 357 -23.32 12.84 -15.39
C ALA A 357 -24.26 13.18 -16.57
N ALA A 358 -23.70 13.49 -17.75
CA ALA A 358 -24.46 13.78 -18.96
C ALA A 358 -25.25 12.58 -19.46
N LEU A 359 -24.65 11.38 -19.46
CA LEU A 359 -25.33 10.13 -19.80
C LEU A 359 -26.53 9.84 -18.88
N ASN A 360 -26.42 10.15 -17.59
CA ASN A 360 -27.51 9.95 -16.62
C ASN A 360 -28.61 11.00 -16.76
N ALA A 361 -28.29 12.21 -17.20
CA ALA A 361 -29.24 13.32 -17.34
C ALA A 361 -30.03 13.28 -18.66
N THR A 362 -29.43 12.72 -19.72
CA THR A 362 -30.09 12.70 -21.04
C THR A 362 -31.34 11.82 -21.06
N ALA A 363 -32.38 12.31 -21.72
CA ALA A 363 -33.61 11.54 -22.05
C ALA A 363 -33.47 10.68 -23.33
N GLU A 364 -32.37 10.90 -24.08
CA GLU A 364 -32.14 10.15 -25.33
C GLU A 364 -31.74 8.71 -25.03
N THR A 365 -32.16 7.82 -25.92
CA THR A 365 -31.87 6.38 -25.87
C THR A 365 -31.38 5.89 -27.24
N SER A 366 -30.27 5.19 -27.24
CA SER A 366 -29.74 4.44 -28.38
C SER A 366 -28.89 3.28 -27.87
N ASP A 367 -28.57 2.35 -28.74
CA ASP A 367 -27.68 1.24 -28.40
C ASP A 367 -26.29 1.75 -27.97
N ASP A 368 -25.80 2.83 -28.60
CA ASP A 368 -24.53 3.47 -28.25
C ASP A 368 -24.57 4.10 -26.86
N ILE A 369 -25.66 4.82 -26.54
CA ILE A 369 -25.83 5.39 -25.18
C ILE A 369 -25.95 4.27 -24.15
N ALA A 370 -26.68 3.19 -24.45
CA ALA A 370 -26.80 2.03 -23.58
C ALA A 370 -25.43 1.36 -23.33
N PHE A 371 -24.63 1.20 -24.39
CA PHE A 371 -23.28 0.65 -24.28
C PHE A 371 -22.38 1.52 -23.40
N LEU A 372 -22.38 2.84 -23.62
CA LEU A 372 -21.58 3.77 -22.80
C LEU A 372 -22.00 3.74 -21.33
N LYS A 373 -23.29 3.68 -21.02
CA LYS A 373 -23.82 3.56 -19.65
C LYS A 373 -23.40 2.24 -18.99
N ALA A 374 -23.51 1.13 -19.72
CA ALA A 374 -23.15 -0.20 -19.20
C ALA A 374 -21.65 -0.33 -18.91
N ASN A 375 -20.80 0.36 -19.67
CA ASN A 375 -19.36 0.26 -19.61
C ASN A 375 -18.67 1.53 -19.05
N LYS A 376 -19.40 2.36 -18.30
CA LYS A 376 -18.90 3.66 -17.77
C LYS A 376 -17.58 3.57 -17.03
N ASP A 377 -17.28 2.43 -16.40
CA ASP A 377 -16.05 2.21 -15.64
C ASP A 377 -14.80 2.07 -16.54
N ALA A 378 -15.00 1.95 -17.85
CA ALA A 378 -13.94 1.98 -18.86
C ALA A 378 -13.63 3.40 -19.39
N LEU A 379 -14.43 4.42 -19.03
CA LEU A 379 -14.18 5.82 -19.44
C LEU A 379 -12.84 6.38 -18.91
N PRO A 380 -12.46 6.19 -17.62
CA PRO A 380 -11.18 6.67 -17.15
C PRO A 380 -10.02 5.88 -17.77
N LYS A 381 -8.96 6.60 -18.21
CA LYS A 381 -7.73 5.95 -18.67
C LYS A 381 -7.05 5.21 -17.50
N LYS A 382 -7.06 3.90 -17.55
CA LYS A 382 -6.36 3.09 -16.55
C LYS A 382 -4.85 3.21 -16.68
N SER A 383 -4.15 3.11 -15.55
CA SER A 383 -2.70 3.00 -15.47
C SER A 383 -2.38 1.56 -15.07
N VAL A 384 -1.75 0.80 -15.95
CA VAL A 384 -1.46 -0.64 -15.73
C VAL A 384 -0.01 -0.79 -15.31
N TRP A 385 0.20 -1.48 -14.19
CA TRP A 385 1.52 -1.68 -13.59
C TRP A 385 1.73 -3.16 -13.30
N MET A 386 2.94 -3.65 -13.58
CA MET A 386 3.39 -4.96 -13.17
C MET A 386 4.53 -4.80 -12.16
N TYR A 387 4.45 -5.57 -11.07
CA TYR A 387 5.46 -5.61 -10.02
C TYR A 387 6.01 -7.01 -9.85
N GLY A 388 7.27 -7.07 -9.46
CA GLY A 388 7.95 -8.29 -9.06
C GLY A 388 9.34 -8.00 -8.56
N GLY A 389 9.92 -8.94 -7.85
CA GLY A 389 11.30 -8.88 -7.39
C GLY A 389 12.29 -9.34 -8.46
N ASP A 390 13.56 -9.39 -8.09
CA ASP A 390 14.68 -9.84 -8.90
C ASP A 390 14.55 -11.31 -9.36
N GLY A 391 14.02 -12.18 -8.47
CA GLY A 391 13.78 -13.58 -8.81
C GLY A 391 12.87 -13.75 -10.02
N TRP A 392 11.81 -12.94 -10.10
CA TRP A 392 10.93 -12.93 -11.28
C TRP A 392 11.53 -12.20 -12.46
N ALA A 393 11.99 -10.97 -12.25
CA ALA A 393 12.35 -10.07 -13.34
C ALA A 393 13.73 -10.36 -13.96
N TYR A 394 14.55 -11.18 -13.30
CA TYR A 394 15.93 -11.46 -13.73
C TYR A 394 16.29 -12.95 -13.67
N ASP A 395 16.18 -13.60 -12.49
CA ASP A 395 16.76 -14.93 -12.24
C ASP A 395 16.09 -16.06 -13.05
N ILE A 396 14.78 -15.96 -13.31
CA ILE A 396 14.03 -16.96 -14.11
C ILE A 396 13.99 -16.66 -15.61
N GLY A 397 14.95 -15.90 -16.15
CA GLY A 397 14.97 -15.54 -17.57
C GLY A 397 14.01 -14.38 -17.89
N PHE A 398 14.03 -13.35 -17.06
CA PHE A 398 13.26 -12.11 -17.21
C PHE A 398 11.74 -12.23 -17.11
N GLY A 399 11.19 -13.37 -16.66
CA GLY A 399 9.77 -13.52 -16.32
C GLY A 399 8.77 -13.09 -17.40
N GLY A 400 9.11 -13.31 -18.68
CA GLY A 400 8.29 -12.88 -19.82
C GLY A 400 8.41 -11.39 -20.19
N LEU A 401 9.25 -10.61 -19.48
CA LEU A 401 9.46 -9.19 -19.81
C LEU A 401 9.99 -8.97 -21.23
N ASP A 402 10.83 -9.87 -21.73
CA ASP A 402 11.36 -9.86 -23.09
C ASP A 402 10.30 -10.07 -24.17
N HIS A 403 9.18 -10.73 -23.84
CA HIS A 403 8.01 -10.85 -24.72
C HIS A 403 7.14 -9.59 -24.74
N VAL A 404 7.18 -8.81 -23.69
CA VAL A 404 6.30 -7.65 -23.49
C VAL A 404 6.96 -6.35 -23.97
N LEU A 405 8.28 -6.24 -23.83
CA LEU A 405 9.09 -5.07 -24.21
C LEU A 405 9.58 -5.14 -25.66
#